data_47378f9d99ecd61756f690bac5680d06
#
_entry.id   47378f9d99ecd61756f690bac5680d06
#
_cell.length_a   1.000
_cell.length_b   1.000
_cell.length_c   1.000
_cell.angle_alpha   90.00
_cell.angle_beta   90.00
_cell.angle_gamma   90.00
#
_symmetry.space_group_name_H-M   'P 1'
#
loop_
_entity.id
_entity.type
_entity.pdbx_description
1 polymer ?
#
loop_
_entity_poly.entity_id
_entity_poly.type
_entity_poly.pdbx_seq_one_letter_code
_entity_poly.pdbx_strand_id
1 'polypeptide(L)'
;FHTLGESDCPFCGQCITHCPVGALQEHDDTGKVWDALADPNRITVVQIAPAVRAAWAEYYHLDPKFATAKRMVTALKEIGFDYVFDTNFTADLTIMEEGTEFLQRFTHRDQYKWPMFTSCCPGWVRFVKGQFPEYTTNLSTAKSPQAMFGAVAKSYFAEKLGVDPHNIYVVSIMPCTAK
;
A
#
# COMPACT_ATOMS: atom_id res chain seq x y z
N PHE A 1 12.86 -27.42 -3.13
CA PHE A 1 11.74 -26.54 -2.70
C PHE A 1 12.18 -25.10 -2.89
N HIS A 2 11.36 -24.31 -3.61
CA HIS A 2 11.56 -22.87 -3.79
C HIS A 2 10.53 -22.13 -2.95
N THR A 3 10.90 -20.96 -2.44
CA THR A 3 9.97 -20.07 -1.76
C THR A 3 9.06 -19.38 -2.79
N LEU A 4 7.89 -18.89 -2.36
CA LEU A 4 7.02 -18.11 -3.26
C LEU A 4 7.73 -16.85 -3.80
N GLY A 5 8.71 -16.31 -3.06
CA GLY A 5 9.52 -15.17 -3.51
C GLY A 5 10.42 -15.48 -4.70
N GLU A 6 10.83 -16.74 -4.85
CA GLU A 6 11.69 -17.23 -5.96
C GLU A 6 10.88 -17.72 -7.16
N SER A 7 9.55 -17.70 -7.08
CA SER A 7 8.63 -18.11 -8.14
C SER A 7 8.02 -16.92 -8.86
N ASP A 8 7.36 -17.15 -9.99
CA ASP A 8 6.60 -16.15 -10.73
C ASP A 8 5.24 -15.82 -10.06
N CYS A 9 5.06 -16.18 -8.80
CA CYS A 9 3.83 -15.91 -8.07
C CYS A 9 3.59 -14.40 -7.93
N PRO A 10 2.44 -13.85 -8.40
CA PRO A 10 2.12 -12.44 -8.30
C PRO A 10 1.65 -12.02 -6.90
N PHE A 11 1.58 -12.93 -5.92
CA PHE A 11 1.03 -12.70 -4.57
C PHE A 11 -0.40 -12.13 -4.57
N CYS A 12 -1.22 -12.52 -5.52
CA CYS A 12 -2.58 -11.98 -5.69
C CYS A 12 -3.60 -12.46 -4.64
N GLY A 13 -3.26 -13.47 -3.81
CA GLY A 13 -4.12 -14.00 -2.75
C GLY A 13 -5.23 -14.94 -3.22
N GLN A 14 -5.36 -15.23 -4.51
CA GLN A 14 -6.43 -16.11 -5.02
C GLN A 14 -6.38 -17.53 -4.42
N CYS A 15 -5.19 -18.05 -4.18
CA CYS A 15 -5.02 -19.35 -3.52
C CYS A 15 -5.51 -19.35 -2.06
N ILE A 16 -5.41 -18.23 -1.36
CA ILE A 16 -5.92 -18.06 0.01
C ILE A 16 -7.45 -18.13 0.01
N THR A 17 -8.09 -17.32 -0.86
CA THR A 17 -9.55 -17.21 -0.93
C THR A 17 -10.23 -18.50 -1.45
N HIS A 18 -9.49 -19.34 -2.18
CA HIS A 18 -10.02 -20.59 -2.76
C HIS A 18 -9.54 -21.85 -2.01
N CYS A 19 -8.78 -21.71 -0.94
CA CYS A 19 -8.32 -22.86 -0.16
C CYS A 19 -9.49 -23.45 0.66
N PRO A 20 -9.99 -24.67 0.35
CA PRO A 20 -11.19 -25.20 1.00
C PRO A 20 -10.96 -25.60 2.46
N VAL A 21 -9.71 -25.72 2.88
CA VAL A 21 -9.32 -26.17 4.23
C VAL A 21 -8.62 -25.08 5.04
N GLY A 22 -8.49 -23.85 4.51
CA GLY A 22 -7.85 -22.73 5.20
C GLY A 22 -6.36 -22.94 5.51
N ALA A 23 -5.68 -23.85 4.77
CA ALA A 23 -4.26 -24.14 4.99
C ALA A 23 -3.34 -23.02 4.48
N LEU A 24 -3.82 -22.21 3.54
CA LEU A 24 -3.11 -21.05 3.02
C LEU A 24 -3.68 -19.80 3.64
N GLN A 25 -2.82 -19.00 4.25
CA GLN A 25 -3.19 -17.76 4.95
C GLN A 25 -2.22 -16.65 4.57
N GLU A 26 -2.67 -15.43 4.75
CA GLU A 26 -1.82 -14.25 4.69
C GLU A 26 -0.84 -14.24 5.86
N HIS A 27 0.26 -13.54 5.68
CA HIS A 27 1.22 -13.31 6.77
C HIS A 27 0.63 -12.33 7.79
N ASP A 28 0.55 -12.76 9.04
CA ASP A 28 0.04 -11.92 10.13
C ASP A 28 1.16 -11.04 10.72
N ASP A 29 1.08 -9.74 10.46
CA ASP A 29 1.98 -8.72 11.00
C ASP A 29 1.39 -7.97 12.21
N THR A 30 0.21 -8.34 12.72
CA THR A 30 -0.45 -7.62 13.82
C THR A 30 0.39 -7.60 15.10
N GLY A 31 1.11 -8.69 15.40
CA GLY A 31 2.04 -8.74 16.53
C GLY A 31 3.10 -7.64 16.49
N LYS A 32 3.71 -7.42 15.31
CA LYS A 32 4.71 -6.34 15.11
C LYS A 32 4.11 -4.95 15.31
N VAL A 33 2.83 -4.78 14.98
CA VAL A 33 2.13 -3.50 15.19
C VAL A 33 1.91 -3.25 16.68
N TRP A 34 1.49 -4.28 17.44
CA TRP A 34 1.34 -4.15 18.89
C TRP A 34 2.65 -3.86 19.59
N ASP A 35 3.73 -4.50 19.17
CA ASP A 35 5.08 -4.22 19.71
C ASP A 35 5.50 -2.76 19.44
N ALA A 36 5.19 -2.25 18.23
CA ALA A 36 5.49 -0.86 17.88
C ALA A 36 4.65 0.14 18.65
N LEU A 37 3.37 -0.15 18.90
CA LEU A 37 2.49 0.69 19.71
C LEU A 37 2.89 0.72 21.19
N ALA A 38 3.51 -0.35 21.70
CA ALA A 38 3.99 -0.45 23.07
C ALA A 38 5.38 0.19 23.28
N ASP A 39 6.12 0.47 22.22
CA ASP A 39 7.47 1.06 22.31
C ASP A 39 7.41 2.59 22.42
N PRO A 40 7.75 3.18 23.58
CA PRO A 40 7.67 4.63 23.79
C PRO A 40 8.68 5.44 22.93
N ASN A 41 9.66 4.78 22.30
CA ASN A 41 10.65 5.44 21.44
C ASN A 41 10.20 5.50 19.98
N ARG A 42 9.08 4.88 19.65
CA ARG A 42 8.53 4.87 18.30
C ARG A 42 7.37 5.84 18.16
N ILE A 43 7.32 6.47 17.01
CA ILE A 43 6.18 7.26 16.55
C ILE A 43 5.43 6.41 15.53
N THR A 44 4.24 6.00 15.89
CA THR A 44 3.42 5.12 15.05
C THR A 44 2.53 5.93 14.11
N VAL A 45 2.73 5.71 12.82
CA VAL A 45 2.03 6.39 11.74
C VAL A 45 1.28 5.37 10.92
N VAL A 46 -0.04 5.46 10.86
CA VAL A 46 -0.88 4.52 10.09
C VAL A 46 -1.52 5.19 8.89
N GLN A 47 -1.52 4.49 7.76
CA GLN A 47 -2.29 4.85 6.57
C GLN A 47 -3.38 3.84 6.30
N ILE A 48 -4.52 4.31 5.79
CA ILE A 48 -5.71 3.50 5.54
C ILE A 48 -6.04 3.51 4.06
N ALA A 49 -6.20 2.33 3.47
CA ALA A 49 -6.71 2.21 2.10
C ALA A 49 -8.18 2.64 2.00
N PRO A 50 -8.59 3.28 0.88
CA PRO A 50 -9.99 3.66 0.66
C PRO A 50 -10.97 2.50 0.78
N ALA A 51 -10.61 1.31 0.29
CA ALA A 51 -11.46 0.13 0.37
C ALA A 51 -11.72 -0.32 1.82
N VAL A 52 -10.69 -0.34 2.67
CA VAL A 52 -10.85 -0.69 4.09
C VAL A 52 -11.74 0.33 4.79
N ARG A 53 -11.54 1.63 4.52
CA ARG A 53 -12.35 2.69 5.09
C ARG A 53 -13.84 2.54 4.76
N ALA A 54 -14.17 2.02 3.57
CA ALA A 54 -15.55 1.82 3.14
C ALA A 54 -16.15 0.51 3.66
N ALA A 55 -15.36 -0.55 3.83
CA ALA A 55 -15.84 -1.91 4.07
C ALA A 55 -15.92 -2.33 5.55
N TRP A 56 -15.26 -1.61 6.48
CA TRP A 56 -15.19 -2.07 7.87
C TRP A 56 -16.54 -2.22 8.57
N ALA A 57 -17.57 -1.40 8.21
CA ALA A 57 -18.90 -1.51 8.79
C ALA A 57 -19.57 -2.84 8.41
N GLU A 58 -19.36 -3.32 7.18
CA GLU A 58 -19.87 -4.59 6.71
C GLU A 58 -19.32 -5.76 7.54
N TYR A 59 -18.01 -5.74 7.82
CA TYR A 59 -17.38 -6.75 8.68
C TYR A 59 -18.04 -6.86 10.06
N TYR A 60 -18.46 -5.74 10.64
CA TYR A 60 -19.14 -5.70 11.93
C TYR A 60 -20.67 -5.78 11.83
N HIS A 61 -21.22 -6.10 10.66
CA HIS A 61 -22.65 -6.16 10.40
C HIS A 61 -23.41 -4.87 10.75
N LEU A 62 -22.75 -3.73 10.56
CA LEU A 62 -23.29 -2.40 10.77
C LEU A 62 -23.84 -1.81 9.46
N ASP A 63 -24.78 -0.87 9.56
CA ASP A 63 -25.25 -0.11 8.41
C ASP A 63 -24.06 0.62 7.73
N PRO A 64 -23.89 0.53 6.40
CA PRO A 64 -22.78 1.16 5.67
C PRO A 64 -22.56 2.65 5.98
N LYS A 65 -23.60 3.38 6.37
CA LYS A 65 -23.50 4.79 6.83
C LYS A 65 -22.58 4.97 8.04
N PHE A 66 -22.28 3.90 8.80
CA PHE A 66 -21.32 3.93 9.89
C PHE A 66 -19.88 3.94 9.42
N ALA A 67 -19.60 3.50 8.20
CA ALA A 67 -18.25 3.45 7.62
C ALA A 67 -17.75 4.85 7.21
N THR A 68 -17.59 5.75 8.18
CA THR A 68 -17.06 7.09 7.93
C THR A 68 -15.57 7.17 8.24
N ALA A 69 -14.83 7.99 7.47
CA ALA A 69 -13.39 8.23 7.71
C ALA A 69 -13.14 8.72 9.15
N LYS A 70 -13.98 9.61 9.67
CA LYS A 70 -13.81 10.15 11.03
C LYS A 70 -13.88 9.06 12.11
N ARG A 71 -14.83 8.12 12.00
CA ARG A 71 -14.93 7.00 12.95
C ARG A 71 -13.73 6.07 12.88
N MET A 72 -13.26 5.78 11.67
CA MET A 72 -12.04 4.97 11.50
C MET A 72 -10.83 5.66 12.12
N VAL A 73 -10.67 6.96 11.90
CA VAL A 73 -9.58 7.74 12.54
C VAL A 73 -9.70 7.69 14.06
N THR A 74 -10.92 7.88 14.61
CA THR A 74 -11.13 7.79 16.07
C THR A 74 -10.74 6.43 16.60
N ALA A 75 -11.21 5.34 15.97
CA ALA A 75 -10.88 3.97 16.41
C ALA A 75 -9.37 3.71 16.40
N LEU A 76 -8.66 4.13 15.36
CA LEU A 76 -7.21 3.97 15.30
C LEU A 76 -6.45 4.81 16.32
N LYS A 77 -6.97 6.01 16.63
CA LYS A 77 -6.43 6.83 17.73
C LYS A 77 -6.66 6.19 19.10
N GLU A 78 -7.81 5.57 19.33
CA GLU A 78 -8.11 4.83 20.57
C GLU A 78 -7.27 3.56 20.72
N ILE A 79 -6.88 2.91 19.60
CA ILE A 79 -5.93 1.80 19.59
C ILE A 79 -4.54 2.26 20.04
N GLY A 80 -4.18 3.53 19.83
CA GLY A 80 -2.92 4.11 20.30
C GLY A 80 -2.01 4.67 19.20
N PHE A 81 -2.43 4.72 17.93
CA PHE A 81 -1.63 5.32 16.87
C PHE A 81 -1.41 6.82 17.09
N ASP A 82 -0.18 7.29 16.95
CA ASP A 82 0.17 8.71 17.10
C ASP A 82 -0.38 9.55 15.95
N TYR A 83 -0.33 9.03 14.72
CA TYR A 83 -0.80 9.72 13.53
C TYR A 83 -1.58 8.77 12.61
N VAL A 84 -2.72 9.25 12.13
CA VAL A 84 -3.61 8.51 11.22
C VAL A 84 -3.79 9.32 9.95
N PHE A 85 -3.48 8.72 8.81
CA PHE A 85 -3.57 9.33 7.48
C PHE A 85 -4.43 8.50 6.52
N ASP A 86 -4.91 9.16 5.49
CA ASP A 86 -5.59 8.54 4.36
C ASP A 86 -4.60 8.35 3.20
N THR A 87 -4.56 7.16 2.62
CA THR A 87 -3.72 6.86 1.46
C THR A 87 -4.08 7.71 0.23
N ASN A 88 -5.27 8.32 0.19
CA ASN A 88 -5.65 9.25 -0.88
C ASN A 88 -4.66 10.41 -1.05
N PHE A 89 -4.06 10.90 0.05
CA PHE A 89 -3.03 11.94 -0.03
C PHE A 89 -1.87 11.55 -0.97
N THR A 90 -1.39 10.32 -0.85
CA THR A 90 -0.30 9.84 -1.72
C THR A 90 -0.81 9.23 -3.02
N ALA A 91 -2.11 8.94 -3.13
CA ALA A 91 -2.72 8.65 -4.43
C ALA A 91 -2.72 9.90 -5.33
N ASP A 92 -3.01 11.07 -4.78
CA ASP A 92 -2.90 12.35 -5.51
C ASP A 92 -1.44 12.61 -5.92
N LEU A 93 -0.48 12.35 -5.04
CA LEU A 93 0.94 12.43 -5.38
C LEU A 93 1.32 11.46 -6.50
N THR A 94 0.81 10.22 -6.46
CA THR A 94 1.02 9.23 -7.54
C THR A 94 0.46 9.73 -8.88
N ILE A 95 -0.72 10.35 -8.87
CA ILE A 95 -1.32 10.93 -10.09
C ILE A 95 -0.42 12.04 -10.66
N MET A 96 0.15 12.89 -9.82
CA MET A 96 1.05 13.95 -10.25
C MET A 96 2.33 13.39 -10.88
N GLU A 97 2.96 12.42 -10.24
CA GLU A 97 4.19 11.79 -10.73
C GLU A 97 3.94 10.97 -12.01
N GLU A 98 2.94 10.11 -11.98
CA GLU A 98 2.61 9.23 -13.12
C GLU A 98 2.06 10.02 -14.31
N GLY A 99 1.26 11.06 -14.06
CA GLY A 99 0.77 11.99 -15.07
C GLY A 99 1.91 12.79 -15.71
N THR A 100 2.90 13.22 -14.94
CA THR A 100 4.09 13.88 -15.46
C THR A 100 4.90 12.93 -16.34
N GLU A 101 5.12 11.70 -15.89
CA GLU A 101 5.78 10.67 -16.69
C GLU A 101 5.01 10.39 -17.99
N PHE A 102 3.67 10.30 -17.92
CA PHE A 102 2.83 10.11 -19.10
C PHE A 102 3.01 11.25 -20.10
N LEU A 103 2.99 12.50 -19.66
CA LEU A 103 3.20 13.65 -20.54
C LEU A 103 4.60 13.65 -21.17
N GLN A 104 5.63 13.31 -20.41
CA GLN A 104 6.98 13.16 -20.95
C GLN A 104 7.06 12.07 -22.02
N ARG A 105 6.50 10.89 -21.75
CA ARG A 105 6.44 9.79 -22.71
C ARG A 105 5.60 10.15 -23.95
N PHE A 106 4.51 10.88 -23.77
CA PHE A 106 3.62 11.26 -24.85
C PHE A 106 4.24 12.30 -25.79
N THR A 107 4.97 13.28 -25.24
CA THR A 107 5.68 14.31 -26.04
C THR A 107 6.89 13.74 -26.79
N HIS A 108 7.48 12.65 -26.28
CA HIS A 108 8.62 11.97 -26.91
C HIS A 108 8.25 10.54 -27.32
N ARG A 109 7.07 10.40 -27.95
CA ARG A 109 6.42 9.12 -28.21
C ARG A 109 7.28 8.13 -28.99
N ASP A 110 8.14 8.60 -29.84
CA ASP A 110 9.10 7.84 -30.67
C ASP A 110 10.23 7.20 -29.83
N GLN A 111 10.50 7.70 -28.62
CA GLN A 111 11.56 7.20 -27.74
C GLN A 111 11.04 6.17 -26.71
N TYR A 112 9.73 5.99 -26.59
CA TYR A 112 9.13 5.11 -25.60
C TYR A 112 8.26 4.02 -26.23
N LYS A 113 8.19 2.88 -25.53
CA LYS A 113 7.27 1.81 -25.90
C LYS A 113 5.85 2.13 -25.42
N TRP A 114 4.87 1.77 -26.22
CA TRP A 114 3.45 1.94 -25.93
C TRP A 114 2.70 0.61 -25.98
N PRO A 115 1.59 0.47 -25.23
CA PRO A 115 1.02 1.45 -24.28
C PRO A 115 1.85 1.61 -23.01
N MET A 116 1.67 2.73 -22.26
CA MET A 116 2.16 2.87 -20.90
C MET A 116 1.18 2.20 -19.94
N PHE A 117 1.71 1.39 -19.02
CA PHE A 117 0.92 0.75 -17.97
C PHE A 117 1.23 1.36 -16.60
N THR A 118 0.19 1.49 -15.76
CA THR A 118 0.37 1.88 -14.36
C THR A 118 1.10 0.78 -13.57
N SER A 119 1.75 1.11 -12.47
CA SER A 119 2.59 0.21 -11.68
C SER A 119 2.25 0.19 -10.18
N CYS A 120 1.11 0.76 -9.79
CA CYS A 120 0.73 0.87 -8.38
C CYS A 120 0.38 -0.48 -7.70
N CYS A 121 0.05 -1.52 -8.46
CA CYS A 121 -0.25 -2.85 -7.96
C CYS A 121 1.00 -3.77 -8.05
N PRO A 122 1.61 -4.18 -6.94
CA PRO A 122 2.80 -5.04 -6.98
C PRO A 122 2.50 -6.43 -7.56
N GLY A 123 1.29 -6.95 -7.38
CA GLY A 123 0.87 -8.21 -8.02
C GLY A 123 0.84 -8.09 -9.54
N TRP A 124 0.34 -6.98 -10.07
CA TRP A 124 0.36 -6.69 -11.51
C TRP A 124 1.80 -6.58 -12.04
N VAL A 125 2.66 -5.84 -11.34
CA VAL A 125 4.08 -5.68 -11.73
C VAL A 125 4.80 -7.04 -11.77
N ARG A 126 4.58 -7.90 -10.75
CA ARG A 126 5.16 -9.25 -10.73
C ARG A 126 4.61 -10.12 -11.85
N PHE A 127 3.31 -10.05 -12.10
CA PHE A 127 2.66 -10.78 -13.20
C PHE A 127 3.26 -10.40 -14.55
N VAL A 128 3.41 -9.10 -14.83
CA VAL A 128 4.05 -8.63 -16.07
C VAL A 128 5.48 -9.12 -16.17
N LYS A 129 6.26 -9.00 -15.10
CA LYS A 129 7.67 -9.44 -15.12
C LYS A 129 7.85 -10.94 -15.34
N GLY A 130 6.95 -11.76 -14.78
CA GLY A 130 7.03 -13.21 -14.90
C GLY A 130 6.44 -13.76 -16.19
N GLN A 131 5.30 -13.21 -16.65
CA GLN A 131 4.56 -13.76 -17.79
C GLN A 131 4.76 -13.00 -19.10
N PHE A 132 5.10 -11.71 -19.01
CA PHE A 132 5.22 -10.81 -20.17
C PHE A 132 6.43 -9.87 -20.00
N PRO A 133 7.65 -10.41 -19.86
CA PRO A 133 8.84 -9.61 -19.56
C PRO A 133 9.15 -8.52 -20.60
N GLU A 134 8.72 -8.70 -21.83
CA GLU A 134 8.86 -7.74 -22.93
C GLU A 134 8.10 -6.42 -22.67
N TYR A 135 7.06 -6.42 -21.81
CA TYR A 135 6.29 -5.23 -21.43
C TYR A 135 6.81 -4.55 -20.15
N THR A 136 7.88 -5.05 -19.55
CA THR A 136 8.41 -4.44 -18.31
C THR A 136 8.80 -2.97 -18.50
N THR A 137 9.30 -2.61 -19.67
CA THR A 137 9.66 -1.22 -20.03
C THR A 137 8.44 -0.31 -20.29
N ASN A 138 7.25 -0.90 -20.41
CA ASN A 138 6.01 -0.18 -20.57
C ASN A 138 5.38 0.24 -19.23
N LEU A 139 5.85 -0.35 -18.11
CA LEU A 139 5.38 0.01 -16.78
C LEU A 139 5.83 1.43 -16.41
N SER A 140 4.97 2.15 -15.69
CA SER A 140 5.34 3.41 -15.04
C SER A 140 6.44 3.18 -14.02
N THR A 141 7.31 4.17 -13.84
CA THR A 141 8.36 4.19 -12.82
C THR A 141 7.85 4.70 -11.47
N ALA A 142 6.62 5.24 -11.43
CA ALA A 142 6.01 5.75 -10.21
C ALA A 142 5.77 4.63 -9.19
N LYS A 143 6.05 4.93 -7.92
CA LYS A 143 5.72 4.02 -6.81
C LYS A 143 4.22 3.99 -6.55
N SER A 144 3.76 2.92 -5.90
CA SER A 144 2.37 2.87 -5.44
C SER A 144 2.09 3.96 -4.39
N PRO A 145 0.82 4.41 -4.24
CA PRO A 145 0.43 5.34 -3.16
C PRO A 145 0.93 4.91 -1.78
N GLN A 146 0.82 3.61 -1.46
CA GLN A 146 1.31 3.07 -0.21
C GLN A 146 2.83 3.26 -0.05
N ALA A 147 3.61 2.94 -1.08
CA ALA A 147 5.07 3.06 -1.03
C ALA A 147 5.51 4.54 -1.01
N MET A 148 4.79 5.43 -1.71
CA MET A 148 5.02 6.87 -1.64
C MET A 148 4.73 7.40 -0.24
N PHE A 149 3.67 6.92 0.42
CA PHE A 149 3.37 7.30 1.79
C PHE A 149 4.53 6.97 2.74
N GLY A 150 5.06 5.75 2.66
CA GLY A 150 6.21 5.35 3.47
C GLY A 150 7.43 6.25 3.25
N ALA A 151 7.70 6.63 2.00
CA ALA A 151 8.79 7.54 1.67
C ALA A 151 8.55 8.95 2.24
N VAL A 152 7.36 9.53 2.04
CA VAL A 152 7.00 10.87 2.53
C VAL A 152 6.96 10.91 4.06
N ALA A 153 6.46 9.86 4.71
CA ALA A 153 6.44 9.77 6.17
C ALA A 153 7.85 9.77 6.78
N LYS A 154 8.78 9.07 6.14
CA LYS A 154 10.18 8.96 6.60
C LYS A 154 11.11 10.05 6.06
N SER A 155 10.62 10.99 5.28
CA SER A 155 11.38 12.17 4.82
C SER A 155 10.72 13.46 5.31
N TYR A 156 9.81 14.01 4.54
CA TYR A 156 9.14 15.28 4.81
C TYR A 156 8.43 15.32 6.18
N PHE A 157 7.68 14.25 6.54
CA PHE A 157 6.95 14.25 7.80
C PHE A 157 7.89 14.11 9.02
N ALA A 158 8.94 13.29 8.90
CA ALA A 158 9.99 13.17 9.92
C ALA A 158 10.69 14.53 10.15
N GLU A 159 11.06 15.22 9.07
CA GLU A 159 11.65 16.57 9.14
C GLU A 159 10.69 17.57 9.80
N LYS A 160 9.42 17.55 9.41
CA LYS A 160 8.38 18.42 9.99
C LYS A 160 8.18 18.20 11.49
N LEU A 161 8.33 16.97 11.97
CA LEU A 161 8.28 16.64 13.39
C LEU A 161 9.59 16.88 14.13
N GLY A 162 10.70 17.07 13.41
CA GLY A 162 12.03 17.19 14.00
C GLY A 162 12.54 15.89 14.62
N VAL A 163 12.18 14.73 14.07
CA VAL A 163 12.52 13.41 14.61
C VAL A 163 13.34 12.59 13.62
N ASP A 164 14.10 11.63 14.16
CA ASP A 164 14.82 10.67 13.32
C ASP A 164 13.82 9.80 12.54
N PRO A 165 13.94 9.68 11.20
CA PRO A 165 13.12 8.80 10.38
C PRO A 165 13.07 7.34 10.85
N HIS A 166 14.11 6.85 11.54
CA HIS A 166 14.16 5.50 12.10
C HIS A 166 13.19 5.30 13.26
N ASN A 167 12.81 6.36 13.96
CA ASN A 167 11.84 6.31 15.04
C ASN A 167 10.40 6.28 14.53
N ILE A 168 10.16 6.60 13.24
CA ILE A 168 8.84 6.50 12.64
C ILE A 168 8.57 5.07 12.20
N TYR A 169 7.55 4.46 12.80
CA TYR A 169 7.03 3.16 12.40
C TYR A 169 5.76 3.32 11.56
N VAL A 170 5.85 2.99 10.28
CA VAL A 170 4.74 3.15 9.33
C VAL A 170 3.95 1.85 9.23
N VAL A 171 2.65 1.95 9.49
CA VAL A 171 1.69 0.85 9.34
C VAL A 171 0.77 1.14 8.17
N SER A 172 0.51 0.11 7.36
CA SER A 172 -0.41 0.19 6.23
C SER A 172 -1.56 -0.78 6.43
N ILE A 173 -2.79 -0.26 6.51
CA ILE A 173 -4.00 -1.08 6.55
C ILE A 173 -4.51 -1.21 5.11
N MET A 174 -4.13 -2.31 4.47
CA MET A 174 -4.35 -2.56 3.04
C MET A 174 -5.02 -3.90 2.81
N PRO A 175 -6.05 -3.97 1.94
CA PRO A 175 -6.70 -5.23 1.57
C PRO A 175 -5.95 -5.90 0.41
N CYS A 176 -4.63 -6.05 0.55
CA CYS A 176 -3.78 -6.52 -0.54
C CYS A 176 -2.65 -7.39 0.01
N THR A 177 -2.64 -8.66 -0.38
CA THR A 177 -1.64 -9.64 0.05
C THR A 177 -0.26 -9.47 -0.62
N ALA A 178 -0.17 -8.66 -1.66
CA ALA A 178 1.08 -8.37 -2.38
C ALA A 178 1.78 -7.07 -1.91
N LYS A 179 1.15 -6.31 -1.01
CA LYS A 179 1.68 -5.03 -0.45
C LYS A 179 2.30 -5.20 0.91
#